data_2e214bb61b133daaa50a62d6be2a4d21
#
_entry.id   2e214bb61b133daaa50a62d6be2a4d21
#
_cell.length_a   1.000
_cell.length_b   1.000
_cell.length_c   1.000
_cell.angle_alpha   90.00
_cell.angle_beta   90.00
_cell.angle_gamma   90.00
#
_symmetry.space_group_name_H-M   'P 1'
#
loop_
_entity.id
_entity.type
_entity.pdbx_description
1 polymer ?
#
loop_
_entity_poly.entity_id
_entity_poly.type
_entity_poly.pdbx_seq_one_letter_code
_entity_poly.pdbx_strand_id
1 'polypeptide(L)'
;MKLLVIAIAVFGLAADGPLPDFSGTWKQSNEQCSPKRSGDVTLKIEHRDPKLVVETTAKGRVERHALQRYTTDGAESTSTGADGDEFHSSAVWKDGRLVFDITEIEDGKRLKSNEIWSLTDEGRSLKRVRRTEKAGEQTLIYVRIQ
;
A
#
# COMPACT_ATOMS: atom_id res chain seq x y z
N MET A 1 4.21 -54.27 -26.10
CA MET A 1 5.05 -53.16 -25.61
C MET A 1 4.14 -52.06 -25.18
N LYS A 2 3.90 -51.91 -23.86
CA LYS A 2 3.03 -50.87 -23.32
C LYS A 2 3.89 -49.69 -22.94
N LEU A 3 3.70 -48.56 -23.62
CA LEU A 3 4.32 -47.28 -23.26
C LEU A 3 3.64 -46.76 -22.01
N LEU A 4 4.39 -46.66 -20.92
CA LEU A 4 3.95 -46.00 -19.69
C LEU A 4 4.23 -44.49 -19.83
N VAL A 5 3.19 -43.72 -20.06
CA VAL A 5 3.30 -42.24 -20.04
C VAL A 5 3.27 -41.80 -18.58
N ILE A 6 4.42 -41.42 -18.05
CA ILE A 6 4.51 -40.79 -16.73
C ILE A 6 4.15 -39.31 -16.91
N ALA A 7 2.96 -38.93 -16.48
CA ALA A 7 2.58 -37.54 -16.37
C ALA A 7 3.29 -36.92 -15.12
N ILE A 8 4.30 -36.12 -15.37
CA ILE A 8 4.94 -35.32 -14.31
C ILE A 8 4.01 -34.15 -14.02
N ALA A 9 3.25 -34.25 -12.93
CA ALA A 9 2.52 -33.13 -12.39
C ALA A 9 3.54 -32.14 -11.78
N VAL A 10 3.80 -31.05 -12.48
CA VAL A 10 4.54 -29.93 -11.91
C VAL A 10 3.62 -29.22 -10.93
N PHE A 11 3.71 -29.60 -9.67
CA PHE A 11 3.14 -28.80 -8.59
C PHE A 11 3.96 -27.52 -8.51
N GLY A 12 3.41 -26.44 -9.04
CA GLY A 12 3.92 -25.10 -8.78
C GLY A 12 3.86 -24.86 -7.28
N LEU A 13 5.01 -24.79 -6.64
CA LEU A 13 5.13 -24.32 -5.27
C LEU A 13 4.67 -22.85 -5.25
N ALA A 14 3.40 -22.62 -4.90
CA ALA A 14 2.98 -21.31 -4.42
C ALA A 14 3.81 -21.04 -3.17
N ALA A 15 4.51 -19.90 -3.13
CA ALA A 15 5.26 -19.47 -1.96
C ALA A 15 4.24 -19.09 -0.86
N ASP A 16 3.78 -20.06 -0.07
CA ASP A 16 2.95 -19.90 1.10
C ASP A 16 3.83 -19.43 2.28
N GLY A 17 4.42 -18.24 2.15
CA GLY A 17 5.03 -17.55 3.27
C GLY A 17 3.97 -16.76 4.04
N PRO A 18 4.23 -16.39 5.32
CA PRO A 18 3.35 -15.50 6.05
C PRO A 18 3.23 -14.17 5.30
N LEU A 19 2.01 -13.60 5.27
CA LEU A 19 1.77 -12.28 4.69
C LEU A 19 2.52 -11.20 5.48
N PRO A 20 3.06 -10.18 4.81
CA PRO A 20 3.68 -9.05 5.50
C PRO A 20 2.72 -8.39 6.48
N ASP A 21 3.21 -8.02 7.64
CA ASP A 21 2.50 -7.22 8.63
C ASP A 21 3.01 -5.78 8.57
N PHE A 22 2.15 -4.86 8.15
CA PHE A 22 2.50 -3.45 8.05
C PHE A 22 2.30 -2.67 9.35
N SER A 23 1.85 -3.32 10.42
CA SER A 23 1.61 -2.65 11.70
C SER A 23 2.86 -1.94 12.20
N GLY A 24 2.66 -0.79 12.81
CA GLY A 24 3.71 0.00 13.43
C GLY A 24 3.61 1.48 13.11
N THR A 25 4.60 2.22 13.56
CA THR A 25 4.76 3.65 13.28
C THR A 25 5.91 3.85 12.32
N TRP A 26 5.64 4.60 11.27
CA TRP A 26 6.53 4.76 10.12
C TRP A 26 6.75 6.24 9.84
N LYS A 27 7.98 6.62 9.57
CA LYS A 27 8.32 7.99 9.19
C LYS A 27 8.79 8.04 7.75
N GLN A 28 8.25 8.98 6.96
CA GLN A 28 8.68 9.18 5.58
C GLN A 28 10.16 9.57 5.53
N SER A 29 10.91 8.84 4.72
CA SER A 29 12.30 9.15 4.40
C SER A 29 12.35 9.97 3.12
N ASN A 30 12.37 11.29 3.24
CA ASN A 30 12.29 12.20 2.12
C ASN A 30 13.39 11.98 1.07
N GLU A 31 14.60 11.69 1.54
CA GLU A 31 15.76 11.45 0.67
C GLU A 31 15.67 10.15 -0.12
N GLN A 32 15.01 9.13 0.44
CA GLN A 32 14.86 7.82 -0.22
C GLN A 32 13.65 7.77 -1.14
N CYS A 33 12.76 8.75 -1.10
CA CYS A 33 11.64 8.84 -2.01
C CYS A 33 12.11 9.25 -3.43
N SER A 34 11.36 8.83 -4.45
CA SER A 34 11.62 9.21 -5.83
C SER A 34 10.29 9.65 -6.50
N PRO A 35 10.17 10.91 -6.92
CA PRO A 35 11.09 12.02 -6.65
C PRO A 35 11.24 12.30 -5.14
N LYS A 36 12.33 12.94 -4.78
CA LYS A 36 12.56 13.34 -3.37
C LYS A 36 11.39 14.15 -2.83
N ARG A 37 11.09 13.94 -1.56
CA ARG A 37 9.96 14.60 -0.89
C ARG A 37 10.47 15.63 0.10
N SER A 38 9.55 16.43 0.60
CA SER A 38 9.74 17.36 1.69
C SER A 38 8.58 17.22 2.68
N GLY A 39 8.75 17.78 3.87
CA GLY A 39 7.74 17.72 4.91
C GLY A 39 7.99 16.59 5.90
N ASP A 40 7.18 16.56 6.93
CA ASP A 40 7.24 15.59 8.02
C ASP A 40 5.96 14.76 8.01
N VAL A 41 6.03 13.56 7.47
CA VAL A 41 4.89 12.65 7.33
C VAL A 41 5.15 11.39 8.16
N THR A 42 4.19 11.07 9.01
CA THR A 42 4.20 9.88 9.86
C THR A 42 2.96 9.06 9.58
N LEU A 43 3.12 7.74 9.47
CA LEU A 43 2.03 6.78 9.38
C LEU A 43 1.96 5.97 10.65
N LYS A 44 0.78 5.82 11.21
CA LYS A 44 0.48 4.82 12.22
C LYS A 44 -0.42 3.79 11.58
N ILE A 45 0.05 2.55 11.50
CA ILE A 45 -0.66 1.47 10.81
C ILE A 45 -1.06 0.40 11.81
N GLU A 46 -2.33 0.04 11.77
CA GLU A 46 -2.87 -1.14 12.43
C GLU A 46 -3.31 -2.13 11.35
N HIS A 47 -2.63 -3.26 11.31
CA HIS A 47 -2.89 -4.29 10.32
C HIS A 47 -3.19 -5.62 11.00
N ARG A 48 -4.39 -6.10 10.80
CA ARG A 48 -4.85 -7.45 11.16
C ARG A 48 -5.63 -7.99 9.99
N ASP A 49 -4.94 -8.65 9.11
CA ASP A 49 -5.52 -9.12 7.84
C ASP A 49 -6.91 -9.76 8.04
N PRO A 50 -7.97 -9.35 7.30
CA PRO A 50 -7.96 -8.44 6.17
C PRO A 50 -8.10 -6.94 6.51
N LYS A 51 -8.14 -6.55 7.77
CA LYS A 51 -8.30 -5.14 8.19
C LYS A 51 -6.97 -4.39 8.17
N LEU A 52 -6.97 -3.23 7.54
CA LEU A 52 -5.83 -2.33 7.46
C LEU A 52 -6.30 -0.90 7.73
N VAL A 53 -5.80 -0.30 8.79
CA VAL A 53 -6.11 1.08 9.17
C VAL A 53 -4.83 1.91 9.15
N VAL A 54 -4.86 3.02 8.45
CA VAL A 54 -3.72 3.93 8.28
C VAL A 54 -4.10 5.32 8.75
N GLU A 55 -3.46 5.77 9.81
CA GLU A 55 -3.53 7.14 10.27
C GLU A 55 -2.30 7.89 9.77
N THR A 56 -2.53 8.91 8.97
CA THR A 56 -1.46 9.75 8.40
C THR A 56 -1.47 11.10 9.12
N THR A 57 -0.30 11.51 9.60
CA THR A 57 -0.07 12.85 10.12
C THR A 57 0.97 13.54 9.26
N ALA A 58 0.62 14.67 8.69
CA ALA A 58 1.54 15.52 7.93
C ALA A 58 1.69 16.86 8.64
N LYS A 59 2.90 17.15 9.10
CA LYS A 59 3.24 18.41 9.78
C LYS A 59 3.83 19.38 8.78
N GLY A 60 3.29 20.59 8.78
CA GLY A 60 3.73 21.72 7.98
C GLY A 60 3.29 23.01 8.67
N ARG A 61 2.92 24.03 7.89
CA ARG A 61 2.30 25.24 8.45
C ARG A 61 1.01 24.94 9.19
N VAL A 62 0.28 23.95 8.69
CA VAL A 62 -0.92 23.39 9.30
C VAL A 62 -0.71 21.88 9.40
N GLU A 63 -0.97 21.32 10.57
CA GLU A 63 -0.96 19.86 10.74
C GLU A 63 -2.23 19.27 10.13
N ARG A 64 -2.05 18.23 9.32
CA ARG A 64 -3.13 17.52 8.64
C ARG A 64 -3.16 16.08 9.09
N HIS A 65 -4.37 15.57 9.30
CA HIS A 65 -4.62 14.19 9.67
C HIS A 65 -5.57 13.55 8.67
N ALA A 66 -5.28 12.30 8.33
CA ALA A 66 -6.18 11.46 7.55
C ALA A 66 -6.26 10.08 8.19
N LEU A 67 -7.44 9.51 8.22
CA LEU A 67 -7.68 8.15 8.67
C LEU A 67 -8.28 7.37 7.51
N GLN A 68 -7.56 6.36 7.04
CA GLN A 68 -7.99 5.51 5.93
C GLN A 68 -8.17 4.09 6.42
N ARG A 69 -9.30 3.50 6.07
CA ARG A 69 -9.61 2.10 6.36
C ARG A 69 -9.68 1.32 5.07
N TYR A 70 -8.97 0.21 5.05
CA TYR A 70 -8.94 -0.70 3.91
C TYR A 70 -9.30 -2.10 4.36
N THR A 71 -9.72 -2.92 3.40
CA THR A 71 -9.78 -4.36 3.56
C THR A 71 -8.98 -5.02 2.44
N THR A 72 -8.19 -6.03 2.78
CA THR A 72 -7.24 -6.66 1.86
C THR A 72 -7.84 -7.84 1.08
N ASP A 73 -9.14 -8.03 1.19
CA ASP A 73 -9.90 -9.11 0.53
C ASP A 73 -10.49 -8.73 -0.83
N GLY A 74 -10.15 -7.54 -1.34
CA GLY A 74 -10.63 -7.02 -2.62
C GLY A 74 -11.97 -6.28 -2.55
N ALA A 75 -12.65 -6.28 -1.41
CA ALA A 75 -13.86 -5.48 -1.23
C ALA A 75 -13.55 -3.97 -1.24
N GLU A 76 -14.50 -3.17 -1.71
CA GLU A 76 -14.36 -1.73 -1.74
C GLU A 76 -14.46 -1.14 -0.33
N SER A 77 -13.55 -0.23 -0.02
CA SER A 77 -13.56 0.59 1.19
C SER A 77 -13.68 2.05 0.83
N THR A 78 -14.39 2.82 1.63
CA THR A 78 -14.52 4.28 1.47
C THR A 78 -13.85 4.98 2.63
N SER A 79 -13.06 6.00 2.32
CA SER A 79 -12.38 6.85 3.31
C SER A 79 -12.43 8.29 2.90
N THR A 80 -12.19 9.20 3.86
CA THR A 80 -12.06 10.63 3.60
C THR A 80 -10.62 11.05 3.84
N GLY A 81 -10.02 11.72 2.88
CA GLY A 81 -8.67 12.26 2.99
C GLY A 81 -8.60 13.52 3.84
N ALA A 82 -7.38 14.00 4.09
CA ALA A 82 -7.13 15.21 4.90
C ALA A 82 -7.77 16.48 4.32
N ASP A 83 -7.95 16.53 3.01
CA ASP A 83 -8.56 17.65 2.28
C ASP A 83 -10.09 17.53 2.15
N GLY A 84 -10.69 16.50 2.75
CA GLY A 84 -12.12 16.22 2.65
C GLY A 84 -12.53 15.44 1.40
N ASP A 85 -11.60 15.10 0.55
CA ASP A 85 -11.85 14.30 -0.65
C ASP A 85 -12.25 12.87 -0.29
N GLU A 86 -13.14 12.29 -1.06
CA GLU A 86 -13.61 10.92 -0.89
C GLU A 86 -12.72 9.95 -1.66
N PHE A 87 -12.33 8.87 -1.01
CA PHE A 87 -11.52 7.79 -1.61
C PHE A 87 -12.30 6.49 -1.61
N HIS A 88 -12.36 5.84 -2.75
CA HIS A 88 -12.83 4.48 -2.93
C HIS A 88 -11.64 3.60 -3.26
N SER A 89 -11.41 2.56 -2.49
CA SER A 89 -10.22 1.73 -2.61
C SER A 89 -10.55 0.26 -2.52
N SER A 90 -9.86 -0.54 -3.29
CA SER A 90 -9.81 -1.99 -3.11
C SER A 90 -8.35 -2.43 -3.00
N ALA A 91 -8.09 -3.43 -2.19
CA ALA A 91 -6.75 -3.95 -1.97
C ALA A 91 -6.76 -5.48 -2.00
N VAL A 92 -5.78 -6.06 -2.69
CA VAL A 92 -5.60 -7.51 -2.79
C VAL A 92 -4.14 -7.87 -2.63
N TRP A 93 -3.90 -9.04 -2.07
CA TRP A 93 -2.57 -9.63 -2.02
C TRP A 93 -2.19 -10.24 -3.37
N LYS A 94 -1.00 -9.92 -3.85
CA LYS A 94 -0.43 -10.48 -5.06
C LYS A 94 1.08 -10.63 -4.90
N ASP A 95 1.56 -11.88 -4.95
CA ASP A 95 2.99 -12.22 -4.80
C ASP A 95 3.64 -11.61 -3.55
N GLY A 96 2.95 -11.68 -2.41
CA GLY A 96 3.44 -11.17 -1.11
C GLY A 96 3.43 -9.64 -1.00
N ARG A 97 2.83 -8.94 -1.94
CA ARG A 97 2.66 -7.48 -1.94
C ARG A 97 1.19 -7.12 -1.91
N LEU A 98 0.87 -6.00 -1.32
CA LEU A 98 -0.50 -5.48 -1.29
C LEU A 98 -0.70 -4.49 -2.44
N VAL A 99 -1.66 -4.79 -3.30
CA VAL A 99 -1.96 -4.00 -4.50
C VAL A 99 -3.28 -3.28 -4.32
N PHE A 100 -3.26 -1.97 -4.47
CA PHE A 100 -4.41 -1.09 -4.32
C PHE A 100 -4.86 -0.53 -5.67
N ASP A 101 -6.18 -0.52 -5.88
CA ASP A 101 -6.85 0.33 -6.84
C ASP A 101 -7.58 1.43 -6.08
N ILE A 102 -7.28 2.68 -6.40
CA ILE A 102 -7.78 3.84 -5.67
C ILE A 102 -8.48 4.78 -6.65
N THR A 103 -9.68 5.23 -6.28
CA THR A 103 -10.37 6.31 -6.95
C THR A 103 -10.61 7.44 -5.96
N GLU A 104 -10.02 8.59 -6.22
CA GLU A 104 -10.24 9.83 -5.48
C GLU A 104 -11.32 10.63 -6.18
N ILE A 105 -12.25 11.18 -5.42
CA ILE A 105 -13.28 12.08 -5.95
C ILE A 105 -12.95 13.48 -5.45
N GLU A 106 -12.46 14.31 -6.36
CA GLU A 106 -12.09 15.70 -6.11
C GLU A 106 -12.94 16.61 -7.01
N ASP A 107 -13.72 17.49 -6.41
CA ASP A 107 -14.61 18.42 -7.14
C ASP A 107 -15.48 17.74 -8.22
N GLY A 108 -16.00 16.55 -7.90
CA GLY A 108 -16.82 15.75 -8.82
C GLY A 108 -16.02 15.00 -9.90
N LYS A 109 -14.70 15.16 -9.94
CA LYS A 109 -13.82 14.42 -10.85
C LYS A 109 -13.32 13.15 -10.19
N ARG A 110 -13.26 12.08 -10.99
CA ARG A 110 -12.69 10.79 -10.59
C ARG A 110 -11.25 10.68 -11.04
N LEU A 111 -10.34 10.62 -10.08
CA LEU A 111 -8.90 10.47 -10.31
C LEU A 111 -8.50 9.05 -9.89
N LYS A 112 -8.04 8.27 -10.84
CA LYS A 112 -7.60 6.88 -10.60
C LYS A 112 -6.11 6.82 -10.33
N SER A 113 -5.74 5.97 -9.37
CA SER A 113 -4.37 5.63 -9.08
C SER A 113 -4.22 4.17 -8.67
N ASN A 114 -3.02 3.64 -8.81
CA ASN A 114 -2.65 2.34 -8.30
C ASN A 114 -1.52 2.51 -7.29
N GLU A 115 -1.47 1.62 -6.33
CA GLU A 115 -0.42 1.64 -5.33
C GLU A 115 -0.02 0.21 -4.98
N ILE A 116 1.28 -0.02 -4.80
CA ILE A 116 1.81 -1.32 -4.39
C ILE A 116 2.63 -1.12 -3.12
N TRP A 117 2.29 -1.87 -2.08
CA TRP A 117 3.00 -1.85 -0.81
C TRP A 117 3.82 -3.11 -0.61
N SER A 118 5.03 -2.93 -0.14
CA SER A 118 5.92 -4.03 0.24
C SER A 118 6.80 -3.62 1.41
N LEU A 119 7.23 -4.60 2.19
CA LEU A 119 8.28 -4.41 3.18
C LEU A 119 9.63 -4.70 2.52
N THR A 120 10.60 -3.86 2.82
CA THR A 120 11.98 -4.00 2.37
C THR A 120 12.93 -3.86 3.57
N ASP A 121 14.20 -4.09 3.36
CA ASP A 121 15.22 -3.95 4.41
C ASP A 121 14.86 -4.76 5.68
N GLU A 122 14.53 -6.05 5.47
CA GLU A 122 14.14 -6.98 6.55
C GLU A 122 12.98 -6.47 7.41
N GLY A 123 12.01 -5.82 6.79
CA GLY A 123 10.83 -5.28 7.45
C GLY A 123 11.02 -3.92 8.12
N ARG A 124 12.19 -3.30 8.00
CA ARG A 124 12.47 -1.97 8.56
C ARG A 124 11.96 -0.83 7.72
N SER A 125 11.67 -1.07 6.45
CA SER A 125 11.16 -0.07 5.52
C SER A 125 9.86 -0.52 4.88
N LEU A 126 8.92 0.40 4.74
CA LEU A 126 7.71 0.27 3.95
C LEU A 126 7.91 1.02 2.64
N LYS A 127 7.85 0.30 1.52
CA LYS A 127 7.90 0.85 0.18
C LYS A 127 6.51 0.92 -0.40
N ARG A 128 6.08 2.10 -0.81
CA ARG A 128 4.84 2.34 -1.52
C ARG A 128 5.16 2.90 -2.91
N VAL A 129 4.81 2.16 -3.95
CA VAL A 129 4.93 2.64 -5.33
C VAL A 129 3.56 3.08 -5.78
N ARG A 130 3.41 4.38 -6.04
CA ARG A 130 2.16 4.99 -6.49
C ARG A 130 2.26 5.37 -7.96
N ARG A 131 1.23 5.08 -8.72
CA ARG A 131 1.13 5.52 -10.11
C ARG A 131 -0.18 6.27 -10.32
N THR A 132 -0.06 7.51 -10.79
CA THR A 132 -1.18 8.37 -11.14
C THR A 132 -1.02 8.88 -12.56
N GLU A 133 -2.10 9.23 -13.22
CA GLU A 133 -2.04 9.83 -14.56
C GLU A 133 -1.33 11.20 -14.54
N LYS A 134 -1.56 11.98 -13.48
CA LYS A 134 -1.06 13.35 -13.34
C LYS A 134 0.43 13.42 -13.02
N ALA A 135 0.92 12.56 -12.13
CA ALA A 135 2.28 12.64 -11.58
C ALA A 135 3.18 11.47 -12.02
N GLY A 136 2.66 10.50 -12.79
CA GLY A 136 3.39 9.30 -13.16
C GLY A 136 3.67 8.40 -11.97
N GLU A 137 4.82 7.75 -11.97
CA GLU A 137 5.23 6.84 -10.90
C GLU A 137 6.02 7.58 -9.82
N GLN A 138 5.63 7.33 -8.58
CA GLN A 138 6.30 7.85 -7.39
C GLN A 138 6.63 6.69 -6.45
N THR A 139 7.82 6.69 -5.89
CA THR A 139 8.23 5.75 -4.85
C THR A 139 8.32 6.48 -3.51
N LEU A 140 7.52 6.04 -2.56
CA LEU A 140 7.50 6.57 -1.20
C LEU A 140 8.13 5.54 -0.26
N ILE A 141 9.11 5.96 0.50
CA ILE A 141 9.82 5.12 1.48
C ILE A 141 9.53 5.66 2.87
N TYR A 142 9.12 4.76 3.75
CA TYR A 142 8.90 5.03 5.16
C TYR A 142 9.78 4.10 5.98
N VAL A 143 10.40 4.63 7.02
CA VAL A 143 11.25 3.87 7.93
C VAL A 143 10.50 3.62 9.23
N ARG A 144 10.54 2.41 9.72
CA ARG A 144 9.90 2.02 10.99
C ARG A 144 10.58 2.73 12.15
N ILE A 145 9.78 3.40 12.99
CA ILE A 145 10.26 4.06 14.22
C ILE A 145 9.66 3.42 15.48
N GLN A 146 8.64 2.63 15.34
CA GLN A 146 8.05 1.78 16.39
C GLN A 146 7.35 0.56 15.82
#